data_93d290f8302006a16701d2183aa7ac33
#
_entry.id   93d290f8302006a16701d2183aa7ac33
#
_cell.length_a   1.000
_cell.length_b   1.000
_cell.length_c   1.000
_cell.angle_alpha   90.00
_cell.angle_beta   90.00
_cell.angle_gamma   90.00
#
_symmetry.space_group_name_H-M   'P 1'
#
loop_
_entity.id
_entity.type
_entity.pdbx_description
1 polymer ?
#
loop_
_entity_poly.entity_id
_entity_poly.type
_entity_poly.pdbx_seq_one_letter_code
_entity_poly.pdbx_strand_id
1 'polypeptide(L)'
;MCIKDKILTTVVAVTFSAFATAQTADSFKQPYPLGSKLSPNPNFTGDVWLSAVTKEKELNVPMANVTFAPGCRNSWHSHTGGQILIATAGIGYYQERGKAARRLFPGDIVEIAPGVEHWHGAAPDSWFAHIAISCNPNINKPTWLQPVTDEEYTSAVNATKSGYDNHALSAREQAIVAIASYTGKGDLEHLPTALTKGLEVSMTINEIKEVLIQAYAYCGFPRSLRAIQTFMKVLDDRKAQGINDTMGKEATSAKQEDNKYNRGAAILQTLSGINSAHPKSGYGAFAPAIDQFLKEHLFADIFERGLLTYRERELATVSFLSGVGGVEPMAAGHIGICLHLGITKEQLTALLNIVEINLGKMSSEPLRKVLEEVTK
;
A
#
# COMPACT_ATOMS: atom_id res chain seq x y z
N MET A 1 -63.21 -5.86 28.41
CA MET A 1 -63.02 -5.51 27.00
C MET A 1 -61.74 -4.67 26.94
N CYS A 2 -60.62 -5.32 26.64
CA CYS A 2 -59.29 -4.73 26.78
C CYS A 2 -58.74 -4.52 25.37
N ILE A 3 -58.57 -3.25 24.98
CA ILE A 3 -58.02 -2.86 23.67
C ILE A 3 -56.50 -2.80 23.84
N LYS A 4 -55.78 -3.66 23.11
CA LYS A 4 -54.31 -3.63 23.02
C LYS A 4 -53.90 -2.74 21.84
N ASP A 5 -53.38 -1.57 22.13
CA ASP A 5 -52.78 -0.72 21.15
C ASP A 5 -51.42 -1.30 20.72
N LYS A 6 -51.29 -1.65 19.44
CA LYS A 6 -50.01 -2.01 18.82
C LYS A 6 -49.37 -0.75 18.32
N ILE A 7 -48.28 -0.31 19.00
CA ILE A 7 -47.39 0.72 18.50
C ILE A 7 -46.53 0.10 17.43
N LEU A 8 -46.71 0.53 16.18
CA LEU A 8 -45.92 0.15 15.03
C LEU A 8 -44.74 1.10 14.95
N THR A 9 -43.55 0.64 15.42
CA THR A 9 -42.30 1.43 15.32
C THR A 9 -41.73 1.29 13.91
N THR A 10 -41.90 2.31 13.09
CA THR A 10 -41.28 2.39 11.76
C THR A 10 -39.83 2.73 11.93
N VAL A 11 -38.93 1.77 11.72
CA VAL A 11 -37.48 2.00 11.63
C VAL A 11 -37.18 2.60 10.25
N VAL A 12 -36.92 3.89 10.19
CA VAL A 12 -36.39 4.53 8.99
C VAL A 12 -34.88 4.24 8.94
N ALA A 13 -34.48 3.34 8.07
CA ALA A 13 -33.08 3.10 7.77
C ALA A 13 -32.55 4.29 6.92
N VAL A 14 -31.85 5.21 7.56
CA VAL A 14 -31.11 6.27 6.87
C VAL A 14 -29.79 5.65 6.38
N THR A 15 -29.74 5.32 5.10
CA THR A 15 -28.50 4.94 4.43
C THR A 15 -27.65 6.20 4.21
N PHE A 16 -26.68 6.45 5.07
CA PHE A 16 -25.65 7.44 4.81
C PHE A 16 -24.67 6.87 3.80
N SER A 17 -24.81 7.27 2.54
CA SER A 17 -23.74 7.12 1.55
C SER A 17 -22.62 8.11 1.92
N ALA A 18 -21.53 7.61 2.46
CA ALA A 18 -20.31 8.40 2.62
C ALA A 18 -19.80 8.73 1.21
N PHE A 19 -20.01 9.97 0.76
CA PHE A 19 -19.34 10.50 -0.42
C PHE A 19 -17.86 10.70 -0.06
N ALA A 20 -17.02 9.69 -0.32
CA ALA A 20 -15.60 9.94 -0.50
C ALA A 20 -15.51 11.00 -1.63
N THR A 21 -14.94 12.16 -1.35
CA THR A 21 -14.69 13.16 -2.40
C THR A 21 -13.77 12.51 -3.42
N ALA A 22 -14.29 12.25 -4.62
CA ALA A 22 -13.51 11.65 -5.68
C ALA A 22 -12.31 12.55 -5.98
N GLN A 23 -11.10 11.98 -6.01
CA GLN A 23 -9.89 12.69 -6.36
C GLN A 23 -10.07 13.35 -7.72
N THR A 24 -9.84 14.67 -7.79
CA THR A 24 -9.94 15.43 -9.04
C THR A 24 -8.61 15.41 -9.79
N ALA A 25 -8.64 15.78 -11.07
CA ALA A 25 -7.43 15.85 -11.90
C ALA A 25 -6.35 16.75 -11.28
N ASP A 26 -6.74 17.89 -10.70
CA ASP A 26 -5.83 18.87 -10.08
C ASP A 26 -5.27 18.36 -8.73
N SER A 27 -5.96 17.46 -8.06
CA SER A 27 -5.53 16.89 -6.78
C SER A 27 -4.70 15.62 -6.95
N PHE A 28 -4.65 15.01 -8.13
CA PHE A 28 -3.85 13.83 -8.40
C PHE A 28 -2.37 14.19 -8.48
N LYS A 29 -1.57 13.62 -7.57
CA LYS A 29 -0.13 13.87 -7.50
C LYS A 29 0.62 12.98 -8.49
N GLN A 30 1.40 13.60 -9.35
CA GLN A 30 2.25 12.94 -10.33
C GLN A 30 3.52 13.78 -10.59
N PRO A 31 4.63 13.13 -11.00
CA PRO A 31 5.91 13.83 -11.15
C PRO A 31 5.98 14.73 -12.39
N TYR A 32 5.07 14.58 -13.35
CA TYR A 32 5.04 15.35 -14.59
C TYR A 32 3.76 16.18 -14.69
N PRO A 33 3.77 17.28 -15.45
CA PRO A 33 2.56 18.10 -15.64
C PRO A 33 1.38 17.29 -16.18
N LEU A 34 0.19 17.57 -15.67
CA LEU A 34 -1.07 16.96 -16.15
C LEU A 34 -1.28 17.22 -17.65
N GLY A 35 -1.01 18.44 -18.10
CA GLY A 35 -1.21 18.84 -19.49
C GLY A 35 -2.66 19.18 -19.82
N SER A 36 -3.01 19.02 -21.10
CA SER A 36 -4.33 19.37 -21.61
C SER A 36 -5.25 18.17 -21.65
N LYS A 37 -6.50 18.33 -21.23
CA LYS A 37 -7.53 17.31 -21.40
C LYS A 37 -7.76 17.10 -22.91
N LEU A 38 -7.69 15.87 -23.35
CA LEU A 38 -8.08 15.53 -24.70
C LEU A 38 -9.62 15.66 -24.79
N SER A 39 -10.11 16.52 -25.68
CA SER A 39 -11.54 16.64 -25.99
C SER A 39 -12.08 15.29 -26.46
N PRO A 40 -13.41 15.07 -26.50
CA PRO A 40 -13.95 13.76 -26.85
C PRO A 40 -13.17 13.10 -27.98
N ASN A 41 -12.49 12.01 -27.66
CA ASN A 41 -11.61 11.30 -28.56
C ASN A 41 -12.11 9.86 -28.67
N PRO A 42 -12.49 9.36 -29.88
CA PRO A 42 -13.06 8.03 -30.05
C PRO A 42 -12.13 6.89 -29.64
N ASN A 43 -10.84 7.20 -29.47
CA ASN A 43 -9.83 6.22 -29.09
C ASN A 43 -9.70 6.03 -27.57
N PHE A 44 -10.53 6.73 -26.76
CA PHE A 44 -10.51 6.63 -25.30
C PHE A 44 -11.93 6.51 -24.74
N THR A 45 -12.08 5.65 -23.75
CA THR A 45 -13.26 5.59 -22.87
C THR A 45 -12.92 6.33 -21.59
N GLY A 46 -13.67 7.39 -21.27
CA GLY A 46 -13.42 8.24 -20.10
C GLY A 46 -12.46 9.42 -20.39
N ASP A 47 -11.99 10.05 -19.31
CA ASP A 47 -11.22 11.28 -19.38
C ASP A 47 -9.71 11.02 -19.35
N VAL A 48 -8.99 11.67 -20.27
CA VAL A 48 -7.53 11.56 -20.40
C VAL A 48 -6.90 12.93 -20.62
N TRP A 49 -5.72 13.13 -20.08
CA TRP A 49 -4.88 14.33 -20.26
C TRP A 49 -3.54 13.93 -20.85
N LEU A 50 -2.95 14.84 -21.60
CA LEU A 50 -1.67 14.63 -22.25
C LEU A 50 -0.78 15.86 -22.11
N SER A 51 0.48 15.63 -21.72
CA SER A 51 1.53 16.65 -21.68
C SER A 51 2.76 16.14 -22.41
N ALA A 52 3.28 16.90 -23.37
CA ALA A 52 4.55 16.57 -24.00
C ALA A 52 5.69 16.68 -22.99
N VAL A 53 6.49 15.63 -22.85
CA VAL A 53 7.69 15.59 -22.02
C VAL A 53 8.90 16.08 -22.83
N THR A 54 9.09 15.55 -24.04
CA THR A 54 10.12 16.00 -24.97
C THR A 54 9.59 17.20 -25.76
N LYS A 55 10.26 18.34 -25.69
CA LYS A 55 9.92 19.55 -26.44
C LYS A 55 10.86 19.81 -27.60
N GLU A 56 12.11 19.33 -27.47
CA GLU A 56 13.14 19.49 -28.49
C GLU A 56 12.96 18.46 -29.60
N LYS A 57 12.63 18.95 -30.81
CA LYS A 57 12.31 18.10 -31.97
C LYS A 57 13.54 17.39 -32.55
N GLU A 58 14.71 17.99 -32.44
CA GLU A 58 15.96 17.44 -32.97
C GLU A 58 16.39 16.17 -32.24
N LEU A 59 15.97 15.97 -30.98
CA LEU A 59 16.21 14.74 -30.24
C LEU A 59 15.50 13.53 -30.88
N ASN A 60 14.43 13.77 -31.61
CA ASN A 60 13.64 12.74 -32.29
C ASN A 60 13.21 11.57 -31.36
N VAL A 61 12.86 11.88 -30.13
CA VAL A 61 12.36 10.94 -29.13
C VAL A 61 11.01 11.46 -28.59
N PRO A 62 9.90 11.22 -29.28
CA PRO A 62 8.60 11.68 -28.82
C PRO A 62 8.21 10.98 -27.51
N MET A 63 8.02 11.78 -26.46
CA MET A 63 7.61 11.33 -25.14
C MET A 63 6.46 12.19 -24.63
N ALA A 64 5.45 11.56 -24.07
CA ALA A 64 4.32 12.24 -23.45
C ALA A 64 3.99 11.62 -22.10
N ASN A 65 3.64 12.49 -21.13
CA ASN A 65 2.94 12.04 -19.93
C ASN A 65 1.45 11.92 -20.28
N VAL A 66 0.90 10.73 -20.10
CA VAL A 66 -0.52 10.43 -20.32
C VAL A 66 -1.15 10.12 -18.97
N THR A 67 -2.20 10.84 -18.62
CA THR A 67 -2.91 10.69 -17.34
C THR A 67 -4.35 10.29 -17.59
N PHE A 68 -4.75 9.18 -17.03
CA PHE A 68 -6.11 8.61 -17.11
C PHE A 68 -6.87 8.85 -15.81
N ALA A 69 -8.12 9.29 -15.90
CA ALA A 69 -9.06 9.26 -14.78
C ALA A 69 -9.43 7.81 -14.39
N PRO A 70 -9.94 7.57 -13.18
CA PRO A 70 -10.39 6.24 -12.76
C PRO A 70 -11.32 5.59 -13.80
N GLY A 71 -11.04 4.34 -14.14
CA GLY A 71 -11.79 3.57 -15.16
C GLY A 71 -11.54 3.96 -16.61
N CYS A 72 -10.78 5.03 -16.87
CA CYS A 72 -10.44 5.44 -18.23
C CYS A 72 -9.44 4.48 -18.87
N ARG A 73 -9.62 4.20 -20.15
CA ARG A 73 -8.76 3.34 -20.96
C ARG A 73 -8.75 3.75 -22.42
N ASN A 74 -7.68 3.43 -23.13
CA ASN A 74 -7.66 3.59 -24.60
C ASN A 74 -8.26 2.37 -25.30
N SER A 75 -8.56 2.56 -26.59
CA SER A 75 -8.96 1.46 -27.49
C SER A 75 -7.79 0.50 -27.73
N TRP A 76 -8.08 -0.70 -28.17
CA TRP A 76 -7.07 -1.57 -28.74
C TRP A 76 -6.32 -0.82 -29.84
N HIS A 77 -4.99 -0.94 -29.85
CA HIS A 77 -4.15 -0.29 -30.86
C HIS A 77 -2.80 -0.97 -30.97
N SER A 78 -2.06 -0.63 -32.01
CA SER A 78 -0.68 -1.08 -32.22
C SER A 78 0.18 0.07 -32.73
N HIS A 79 1.50 -0.08 -32.63
CA HIS A 79 2.49 0.87 -33.11
C HIS A 79 3.46 0.20 -34.08
N THR A 80 3.65 0.77 -35.28
CA THR A 80 4.58 0.19 -36.26
C THR A 80 6.05 0.28 -35.82
N GLY A 81 6.40 1.21 -34.95
CA GLY A 81 7.74 1.37 -34.39
C GLY A 81 7.93 0.78 -32.99
N GLY A 82 6.85 0.32 -32.36
CA GLY A 82 6.84 -0.09 -30.95
C GLY A 82 6.67 1.08 -29.98
N GLN A 83 6.48 0.77 -28.70
CA GLN A 83 6.26 1.74 -27.64
C GLN A 83 6.85 1.26 -26.31
N ILE A 84 7.31 2.18 -25.48
CA ILE A 84 7.67 1.90 -24.07
C ILE A 84 6.74 2.72 -23.18
N LEU A 85 6.17 2.09 -22.16
CA LEU A 85 5.42 2.76 -21.08
C LEU A 85 6.23 2.69 -19.80
N ILE A 86 6.32 3.82 -19.09
CA ILE A 86 6.89 3.91 -17.74
C ILE A 86 5.82 4.44 -16.82
N ALA A 87 5.27 3.59 -15.96
CA ALA A 87 4.27 3.99 -14.98
C ALA A 87 4.88 4.96 -13.95
N THR A 88 4.23 6.09 -13.71
CA THR A 88 4.78 7.18 -12.89
C THR A 88 3.94 7.51 -11.67
N ALA A 89 2.62 7.30 -11.71
CA ALA A 89 1.73 7.55 -10.57
C ALA A 89 0.43 6.75 -10.69
N GLY A 90 -0.18 6.44 -9.55
CA GLY A 90 -1.44 5.72 -9.48
C GLY A 90 -1.35 4.25 -9.90
N ILE A 91 -2.49 3.66 -10.26
CA ILE A 91 -2.60 2.25 -10.61
C ILE A 91 -3.24 2.12 -12.00
N GLY A 92 -2.58 1.39 -12.89
CA GLY A 92 -3.06 1.13 -14.24
C GLY A 92 -3.11 -0.34 -14.62
N TYR A 93 -3.53 -0.57 -15.84
CA TYR A 93 -3.57 -1.87 -16.48
C TYR A 93 -2.96 -1.80 -17.89
N TYR A 94 -2.36 -2.89 -18.29
CA TYR A 94 -1.88 -3.14 -19.65
C TYR A 94 -2.26 -4.56 -20.06
N GLN A 95 -2.67 -4.74 -21.31
CA GLN A 95 -2.93 -6.06 -21.87
C GLN A 95 -2.57 -6.11 -23.33
N GLU A 96 -1.85 -7.16 -23.73
CA GLU A 96 -1.71 -7.57 -25.14
C GLU A 96 -2.86 -8.47 -25.55
N ARG A 97 -3.25 -8.41 -26.80
CA ARG A 97 -4.32 -9.26 -27.32
C ARG A 97 -3.97 -10.75 -27.16
N GLY A 98 -4.89 -11.48 -26.57
CA GLY A 98 -4.73 -12.92 -26.31
C GLY A 98 -3.85 -13.27 -25.11
N LYS A 99 -3.34 -12.28 -24.36
CA LYS A 99 -2.58 -12.51 -23.14
C LYS A 99 -3.35 -12.04 -21.88
N ALA A 100 -2.93 -12.52 -20.73
CA ALA A 100 -3.45 -12.02 -19.45
C ALA A 100 -3.11 -10.54 -19.25
N ALA A 101 -4.02 -9.78 -18.65
CA ALA A 101 -3.76 -8.41 -18.29
C ALA A 101 -2.68 -8.33 -17.19
N ARG A 102 -1.94 -7.22 -17.17
CA ARG A 102 -0.94 -6.90 -16.16
C ARG A 102 -1.36 -5.62 -15.44
N ARG A 103 -1.38 -5.63 -14.12
CA ARG A 103 -1.54 -4.44 -13.30
C ARG A 103 -0.22 -3.67 -13.26
N LEU A 104 -0.29 -2.34 -13.34
CA LEU A 104 0.88 -1.46 -13.39
C LEU A 104 0.90 -0.54 -12.18
N PHE A 105 2.08 -0.41 -11.58
CA PHE A 105 2.38 0.47 -10.46
C PHE A 105 3.52 1.44 -10.82
N PRO A 106 3.67 2.56 -10.11
CA PRO A 106 4.79 3.47 -10.32
C PRO A 106 6.14 2.74 -10.30
N GLY A 107 6.94 2.95 -11.35
CA GLY A 107 8.22 2.29 -11.58
C GLY A 107 8.14 1.06 -12.51
N ASP A 108 6.95 0.56 -12.84
CA ASP A 108 6.82 -0.50 -13.84
C ASP A 108 7.14 0.01 -15.25
N ILE A 109 7.82 -0.84 -16.01
CA ILE A 109 8.14 -0.60 -17.42
C ILE A 109 7.45 -1.69 -18.26
N VAL A 110 6.85 -1.26 -19.38
CA VAL A 110 6.27 -2.15 -20.39
C VAL A 110 6.96 -1.85 -21.72
N GLU A 111 7.62 -2.85 -22.28
CA GLU A 111 8.21 -2.79 -23.61
C GLU A 111 7.26 -3.45 -24.60
N ILE A 112 6.78 -2.69 -25.57
CA ILE A 112 5.78 -3.11 -26.54
C ILE A 112 6.43 -3.19 -27.92
N ALA A 113 6.61 -4.41 -28.43
CA ALA A 113 7.22 -4.63 -29.72
C ALA A 113 6.37 -4.06 -30.88
N PRO A 114 6.99 -3.76 -32.04
CA PRO A 114 6.27 -3.30 -33.21
C PRO A 114 5.12 -4.24 -33.61
N GLY A 115 3.95 -3.67 -33.90
CA GLY A 115 2.76 -4.40 -34.34
C GLY A 115 1.97 -5.12 -33.23
N VAL A 116 2.42 -5.14 -32.00
CA VAL A 116 1.67 -5.77 -30.91
C VAL A 116 0.39 -5.00 -30.63
N GLU A 117 -0.75 -5.66 -30.74
CA GLU A 117 -2.05 -5.11 -30.38
C GLU A 117 -2.20 -5.12 -28.86
N HIS A 118 -2.46 -3.97 -28.28
CA HIS A 118 -2.56 -3.79 -26.83
C HIS A 118 -3.52 -2.65 -26.46
N TRP A 119 -3.84 -2.60 -25.18
CA TRP A 119 -4.49 -1.44 -24.54
C TRP A 119 -3.87 -1.20 -23.16
N HIS A 120 -4.03 0.02 -22.66
CA HIS A 120 -3.71 0.41 -21.29
C HIS A 120 -4.67 1.46 -20.78
N GLY A 121 -4.75 1.60 -19.45
CA GLY A 121 -5.68 2.51 -18.79
C GLY A 121 -5.55 2.51 -17.29
N ALA A 122 -6.37 3.31 -16.62
CA ALA A 122 -6.43 3.42 -15.17
C ALA A 122 -7.19 2.25 -14.53
N ALA A 123 -6.96 2.00 -13.23
CA ALA A 123 -7.80 1.13 -12.43
C ALA A 123 -9.18 1.77 -12.20
N PRO A 124 -10.24 0.99 -11.85
CA PRO A 124 -11.58 1.52 -11.64
C PRO A 124 -11.66 2.58 -10.53
N ASP A 125 -10.77 2.48 -9.55
CA ASP A 125 -10.75 3.24 -8.31
C ASP A 125 -9.46 4.09 -8.13
N SER A 126 -8.62 4.18 -9.16
CA SER A 126 -7.37 4.95 -9.11
C SER A 126 -7.14 5.71 -10.40
N TRP A 127 -6.59 6.91 -10.29
CA TRP A 127 -5.93 7.59 -11.39
C TRP A 127 -4.70 6.80 -11.83
N PHE A 128 -4.24 7.01 -13.05
CA PHE A 128 -3.03 6.38 -13.57
C PHE A 128 -2.29 7.34 -14.49
N ALA A 129 -1.00 7.55 -14.24
CA ALA A 129 -0.12 8.31 -15.12
C ALA A 129 1.08 7.48 -15.55
N HIS A 130 1.49 7.64 -16.79
CA HIS A 130 2.67 7.01 -17.35
C HIS A 130 3.31 7.86 -18.43
N ILE A 131 4.61 7.70 -18.63
CA ILE A 131 5.30 8.20 -19.81
C ILE A 131 5.12 7.20 -20.94
N ALA A 132 4.62 7.67 -22.08
CA ALA A 132 4.59 6.93 -23.33
C ALA A 132 5.73 7.42 -24.22
N ILE A 133 6.62 6.50 -24.61
CA ILE A 133 7.76 6.75 -25.50
C ILE A 133 7.48 6.07 -26.83
N SER A 134 7.45 6.85 -27.92
CA SER A 134 7.32 6.29 -29.27
C SER A 134 8.68 5.83 -29.76
N CYS A 135 8.87 4.52 -29.90
CA CYS A 135 10.10 3.94 -30.44
C CYS A 135 10.14 4.07 -31.98
N ASN A 136 11.33 4.13 -32.56
CA ASN A 136 11.52 4.26 -34.03
C ASN A 136 10.65 5.36 -34.66
N PRO A 137 10.70 6.61 -34.20
CA PRO A 137 9.70 7.64 -34.47
C PRO A 137 9.53 7.95 -35.97
N ASN A 138 10.57 7.73 -36.78
CA ASN A 138 10.53 7.97 -38.24
C ASN A 138 9.54 7.05 -38.98
N ILE A 139 9.25 5.87 -38.42
CA ILE A 139 8.33 4.89 -39.00
C ILE A 139 7.13 4.61 -38.11
N ASN A 140 7.13 5.12 -36.87
CA ASN A 140 6.13 4.79 -35.89
C ASN A 140 4.80 5.50 -36.19
N LYS A 141 3.76 4.71 -36.40
CA LYS A 141 2.38 5.19 -36.56
C LYS A 141 1.45 4.31 -35.72
N PRO A 142 0.57 4.93 -34.91
CA PRO A 142 -0.46 4.19 -34.21
C PRO A 142 -1.54 3.72 -35.20
N THR A 143 -1.98 2.50 -35.03
CA THR A 143 -3.18 1.96 -35.69
C THR A 143 -4.21 1.69 -34.62
N TRP A 144 -5.29 2.48 -34.63
CA TRP A 144 -6.40 2.35 -33.71
C TRP A 144 -7.38 1.29 -34.18
N LEU A 145 -7.82 0.44 -33.27
CA LEU A 145 -8.75 -0.65 -33.47
C LEU A 145 -10.05 -0.40 -32.69
N GLN A 146 -10.81 -1.47 -32.40
CA GLN A 146 -12.06 -1.34 -31.65
C GLN A 146 -11.82 -0.88 -30.19
N PRO A 147 -12.80 -0.20 -29.60
CA PRO A 147 -12.77 0.11 -28.17
C PRO A 147 -12.66 -1.16 -27.32
N VAL A 148 -11.98 -1.06 -26.16
CA VAL A 148 -12.03 -2.09 -25.12
C VAL A 148 -13.40 -2.00 -24.47
N THR A 149 -14.19 -3.08 -24.54
CA THR A 149 -15.53 -3.11 -23.95
C THR A 149 -15.49 -3.09 -22.41
N ASP A 150 -16.62 -2.77 -21.78
CA ASP A 150 -16.71 -2.82 -20.32
C ASP A 150 -16.51 -4.23 -19.77
N GLU A 151 -16.95 -5.26 -20.52
CA GLU A 151 -16.76 -6.65 -20.19
C GLU A 151 -15.28 -7.06 -20.27
N GLU A 152 -14.57 -6.70 -21.35
CA GLU A 152 -13.12 -6.95 -21.51
C GLU A 152 -12.33 -6.28 -20.39
N TYR A 153 -12.62 -5.00 -20.12
CA TYR A 153 -11.97 -4.24 -19.07
C TYR A 153 -12.22 -4.86 -17.69
N THR A 154 -13.48 -5.16 -17.35
CA THR A 154 -13.85 -5.77 -16.06
C THR A 154 -13.22 -7.14 -15.88
N SER A 155 -13.19 -7.95 -16.95
CA SER A 155 -12.54 -9.26 -16.96
C SER A 155 -11.03 -9.13 -16.69
N ALA A 156 -10.35 -8.19 -17.37
CA ALA A 156 -8.94 -7.92 -17.17
C ALA A 156 -8.63 -7.48 -15.72
N VAL A 157 -9.44 -6.56 -15.17
CA VAL A 157 -9.32 -6.11 -13.78
C VAL A 157 -9.49 -7.26 -12.79
N ASN A 158 -10.53 -8.08 -12.98
CA ASN A 158 -10.84 -9.20 -12.07
C ASN A 158 -9.79 -10.32 -12.16
N ALA A 159 -9.29 -10.63 -13.35
CA ALA A 159 -8.24 -11.63 -13.55
C ALA A 159 -6.94 -11.25 -12.82
N THR A 160 -6.61 -9.97 -12.77
CA THR A 160 -5.42 -9.49 -12.05
C THR A 160 -5.65 -9.35 -10.55
N LYS A 161 -6.90 -9.12 -10.10
CA LYS A 161 -7.24 -9.09 -8.66
C LYS A 161 -6.99 -10.43 -7.99
N SER A 162 -7.19 -11.54 -8.67
CA SER A 162 -6.97 -12.88 -8.11
C SER A 162 -5.49 -13.15 -7.76
N GLY A 163 -4.54 -12.48 -8.43
CA GLY A 163 -3.11 -12.52 -8.06
C GLY A 163 -2.74 -11.65 -6.85
N TYR A 164 -3.63 -10.77 -6.42
CA TYR A 164 -3.49 -9.88 -5.27
C TYR A 164 -4.54 -10.19 -4.19
N ASP A 165 -4.82 -11.49 -3.98
CA ASP A 165 -5.74 -11.92 -2.93
C ASP A 165 -5.16 -11.59 -1.55
N ASN A 166 -5.79 -10.63 -0.88
CA ASN A 166 -5.42 -10.20 0.47
C ASN A 166 -6.33 -10.87 1.54
N HIS A 167 -7.27 -11.73 1.13
CA HIS A 167 -8.21 -12.37 2.06
C HIS A 167 -7.54 -13.32 3.06
N ALA A 168 -6.27 -13.68 2.84
CA ALA A 168 -5.47 -14.41 3.82
C ALA A 168 -5.24 -13.60 5.12
N LEU A 169 -5.39 -12.25 5.07
CA LEU A 169 -5.34 -11.35 6.22
C LEU A 169 -6.74 -10.81 6.52
N SER A 170 -7.09 -10.71 7.80
CA SER A 170 -8.32 -10.04 8.23
C SER A 170 -8.33 -8.56 7.85
N ALA A 171 -9.50 -7.92 7.77
CA ALA A 171 -9.62 -6.49 7.47
C ALA A 171 -8.81 -5.61 8.44
N ARG A 172 -8.75 -6.00 9.72
CA ARG A 172 -7.95 -5.34 10.75
C ARG A 172 -6.43 -5.47 10.46
N GLU A 173 -5.96 -6.66 10.12
CA GLU A 173 -4.54 -6.88 9.76
C GLU A 173 -4.16 -6.13 8.49
N GLN A 174 -5.03 -6.09 7.49
CA GLN A 174 -4.83 -5.30 6.27
C GLN A 174 -4.70 -3.80 6.59
N ALA A 175 -5.52 -3.27 7.51
CA ALA A 175 -5.43 -1.88 7.96
C ALA A 175 -4.10 -1.60 8.70
N ILE A 176 -3.66 -2.51 9.58
CA ILE A 176 -2.35 -2.42 10.26
C ILE A 176 -1.22 -2.34 9.23
N VAL A 177 -1.22 -3.23 8.22
CA VAL A 177 -0.23 -3.24 7.14
C VAL A 177 -0.22 -1.92 6.37
N ALA A 178 -1.39 -1.39 6.02
CA ALA A 178 -1.50 -0.13 5.29
C ALA A 178 -0.97 1.06 6.10
N ILE A 179 -1.41 1.19 7.37
CA ILE A 179 -0.95 2.25 8.28
C ILE A 179 0.56 2.18 8.47
N ALA A 180 1.09 0.98 8.73
CA ALA A 180 2.51 0.78 8.97
C ALA A 180 3.35 1.06 7.72
N SER A 181 2.93 0.61 6.54
CA SER A 181 3.66 0.82 5.28
C SER A 181 3.77 2.31 4.93
N TYR A 182 2.66 3.07 4.99
CA TYR A 182 2.67 4.51 4.75
C TYR A 182 3.49 5.27 5.81
N THR A 183 3.39 4.85 7.09
CA THR A 183 4.21 5.44 8.17
C THR A 183 5.70 5.19 7.92
N GLY A 184 6.08 3.97 7.58
CA GLY A 184 7.46 3.59 7.27
C GLY A 184 8.01 4.33 6.05
N LYS A 185 7.22 4.55 5.04
CA LYS A 185 7.57 5.36 3.86
C LYS A 185 7.65 6.86 4.18
N GLY A 186 6.86 7.34 5.16
CA GLY A 186 6.66 8.76 5.42
C GLY A 186 5.69 9.39 4.42
N ASP A 187 4.78 8.59 3.86
CA ASP A 187 3.74 9.03 2.93
C ASP A 187 2.56 9.63 3.72
N LEU A 188 2.62 10.93 3.94
CA LEU A 188 1.60 11.68 4.68
C LEU A 188 0.37 12.04 3.81
N GLU A 189 0.44 11.82 2.52
CA GLU A 189 -0.69 12.07 1.61
C GLU A 189 -1.73 10.93 1.71
N HIS A 190 -1.28 9.67 1.75
CA HIS A 190 -2.17 8.50 1.77
C HIS A 190 -2.44 7.97 3.19
N LEU A 191 -1.59 8.30 4.16
CA LEU A 191 -1.74 7.86 5.54
C LEU A 191 -3.10 8.22 6.17
N PRO A 192 -3.70 9.42 5.96
CA PRO A 192 -5.03 9.75 6.51
C PRO A 192 -6.12 8.76 6.10
N THR A 193 -6.11 8.34 4.84
CA THR A 193 -7.08 7.35 4.32
C THR A 193 -6.90 5.99 5.00
N ALA A 194 -5.65 5.54 5.19
CA ALA A 194 -5.37 4.28 5.88
C ALA A 194 -5.79 4.33 7.37
N LEU A 195 -5.55 5.45 8.06
CA LEU A 195 -5.96 5.66 9.44
C LEU A 195 -7.50 5.65 9.59
N THR A 196 -8.19 6.34 8.69
CA THR A 196 -9.67 6.33 8.62
C THR A 196 -10.19 4.91 8.41
N LYS A 197 -9.58 4.17 7.48
CA LYS A 197 -9.95 2.77 7.22
C LYS A 197 -9.72 1.87 8.43
N GLY A 198 -8.64 2.10 9.19
CA GLY A 198 -8.39 1.40 10.45
C GLY A 198 -9.54 1.58 11.46
N LEU A 199 -10.02 2.82 11.63
CA LEU A 199 -11.17 3.12 12.49
C LEU A 199 -12.46 2.47 11.97
N GLU A 200 -12.70 2.47 10.67
CA GLU A 200 -13.87 1.85 10.02
C GLU A 200 -13.92 0.32 10.18
N VAL A 201 -12.78 -0.34 10.26
CA VAL A 201 -12.70 -1.78 10.55
C VAL A 201 -12.61 -2.08 12.05
N SER A 202 -13.08 -1.13 12.87
CA SER A 202 -13.21 -1.23 14.32
C SER A 202 -11.90 -1.32 15.11
N MET A 203 -10.79 -0.83 14.56
CA MET A 203 -9.62 -0.55 15.39
C MET A 203 -9.92 0.64 16.30
N THR A 204 -9.52 0.54 17.53
CA THR A 204 -9.66 1.64 18.51
C THR A 204 -8.54 2.67 18.32
N ILE A 205 -8.78 3.88 18.84
CA ILE A 205 -7.78 4.96 18.81
C ILE A 205 -6.48 4.50 19.47
N ASN A 206 -6.56 3.82 20.61
CA ASN A 206 -5.36 3.37 21.34
C ASN A 206 -4.60 2.26 20.59
N GLU A 207 -5.28 1.37 19.88
CA GLU A 207 -4.63 0.35 19.05
C GLU A 207 -3.89 0.97 17.84
N ILE A 208 -4.48 1.97 17.18
CA ILE A 208 -3.80 2.69 16.11
C ILE A 208 -2.59 3.45 16.65
N LYS A 209 -2.73 4.12 17.81
CA LYS A 209 -1.59 4.75 18.49
C LYS A 209 -0.45 3.76 18.74
N GLU A 210 -0.76 2.51 19.13
CA GLU A 210 0.28 1.49 19.35
C GLU A 210 1.06 1.16 18.08
N VAL A 211 0.40 1.07 16.92
CA VAL A 211 1.11 0.92 15.64
C VAL A 211 2.05 2.11 15.41
N LEU A 212 1.56 3.34 15.61
CA LEU A 212 2.33 4.55 15.36
C LEU A 212 3.47 4.76 16.38
N ILE A 213 3.27 4.34 17.64
CA ILE A 213 4.31 4.33 18.67
C ILE A 213 5.39 3.33 18.30
N GLN A 214 5.03 2.09 17.94
CA GLN A 214 6.01 1.08 17.54
C GLN A 214 6.88 1.53 16.37
N ALA A 215 6.32 2.33 15.45
CA ALA A 215 7.02 2.83 14.28
C ALA A 215 8.34 3.55 14.61
N TYR A 216 8.44 4.24 15.77
CA TYR A 216 9.65 5.00 16.05
C TYR A 216 10.89 4.11 16.20
N ALA A 217 10.73 2.87 16.67
CA ALA A 217 11.83 1.93 16.84
C ALA A 217 12.38 1.39 15.50
N TYR A 218 11.58 1.45 14.43
CA TYR A 218 11.96 0.97 13.10
C TYR A 218 12.21 2.10 12.09
N CYS A 219 11.49 3.22 12.23
CA CYS A 219 11.49 4.31 11.26
C CYS A 219 11.99 5.64 11.84
N GLY A 220 12.36 5.65 13.13
CA GLY A 220 12.78 6.83 13.88
C GLY A 220 11.63 7.73 14.34
N PHE A 221 11.90 8.55 15.35
CA PHE A 221 10.95 9.52 15.89
C PHE A 221 10.30 10.44 14.86
N PRO A 222 11.02 10.98 13.85
CA PRO A 222 10.41 11.92 12.92
C PRO A 222 9.20 11.33 12.19
N ARG A 223 9.28 10.09 11.70
CA ARG A 223 8.17 9.43 10.99
C ARG A 223 7.02 9.08 11.93
N SER A 224 7.33 8.53 13.10
CA SER A 224 6.32 8.21 14.12
C SER A 224 5.57 9.47 14.58
N LEU A 225 6.27 10.54 14.95
CA LEU A 225 5.66 11.79 15.39
C LEU A 225 4.79 12.44 14.31
N ARG A 226 5.26 12.45 13.05
CA ARG A 226 4.45 12.95 11.93
C ARG A 226 3.20 12.13 11.69
N ALA A 227 3.29 10.80 11.81
CA ALA A 227 2.13 9.93 11.69
C ALA A 227 1.13 10.14 12.84
N ILE A 228 1.60 10.33 14.08
CA ILE A 228 0.76 10.66 15.23
C ILE A 228 0.05 12.00 15.01
N GLN A 229 0.76 13.04 14.55
CA GLN A 229 0.15 14.34 14.23
C GLN A 229 -0.92 14.22 13.13
N THR A 230 -0.65 13.40 12.12
CA THR A 230 -1.63 13.10 11.06
C THR A 230 -2.86 12.40 11.64
N PHE A 231 -2.69 11.46 12.56
CA PHE A 231 -3.79 10.76 13.20
C PHE A 231 -4.63 11.71 14.08
N MET A 232 -4.00 12.60 14.83
CA MET A 232 -4.71 13.65 15.61
C MET A 232 -5.64 14.44 14.67
N LYS A 233 -5.13 14.90 13.52
CA LYS A 233 -5.95 15.63 12.56
C LYS A 233 -7.10 14.79 12.02
N VAL A 234 -6.89 13.51 11.69
CA VAL A 234 -7.96 12.60 11.24
C VAL A 234 -9.06 12.50 12.30
N LEU A 235 -8.71 12.36 13.57
CA LEU A 235 -9.69 12.30 14.67
C LEU A 235 -10.46 13.61 14.83
N ASP A 236 -9.79 14.76 14.72
CA ASP A 236 -10.44 16.08 14.79
C ASP A 236 -11.42 16.27 13.61
N ASP A 237 -11.01 15.92 12.39
CA ASP A 237 -11.84 16.01 11.18
C ASP A 237 -13.08 15.09 11.28
N ARG A 238 -12.93 13.87 11.79
CA ARG A 238 -14.03 12.92 12.01
C ARG A 238 -14.99 13.38 13.10
N LYS A 239 -14.44 13.91 14.20
CA LYS A 239 -15.24 14.50 15.28
C LYS A 239 -16.05 15.70 14.79
N ALA A 240 -15.48 16.57 13.96
CA ALA A 240 -16.19 17.69 13.34
C ALA A 240 -17.35 17.24 12.45
N GLN A 241 -17.28 16.02 11.89
CA GLN A 241 -18.36 15.36 11.14
C GLN A 241 -19.37 14.63 12.03
N GLY A 242 -19.25 14.73 13.37
CA GLY A 242 -20.13 14.08 14.33
C GLY A 242 -19.82 12.59 14.55
N ILE A 243 -18.67 12.10 14.08
CA ILE A 243 -18.24 10.71 14.27
C ILE A 243 -17.47 10.62 15.59
N ASN A 244 -17.88 9.67 16.45
CA ASN A 244 -17.22 9.39 17.72
C ASN A 244 -16.49 8.05 17.64
N ASP A 245 -15.20 8.09 17.42
CA ASP A 245 -14.37 6.89 17.37
C ASP A 245 -14.09 6.35 18.78
N THR A 246 -14.04 5.03 18.90
CA THR A 246 -13.83 4.34 20.18
C THR A 246 -12.39 4.50 20.66
N MET A 247 -12.19 5.03 21.88
CA MET A 247 -10.85 5.18 22.47
C MET A 247 -10.14 3.83 22.66
N GLY A 248 -10.84 2.82 23.14
CA GLY A 248 -10.28 1.51 23.44
C GLY A 248 -9.62 1.44 24.82
N LYS A 249 -9.04 0.27 25.12
CA LYS A 249 -8.31 0.05 26.38
C LYS A 249 -7.00 0.82 26.37
N GLU A 250 -6.51 1.18 27.54
CA GLU A 250 -5.15 1.70 27.68
C GLU A 250 -4.12 0.55 27.59
N ALA A 251 -2.92 0.90 27.16
CA ALA A 251 -1.80 -0.03 27.15
C ALA A 251 -1.43 -0.46 28.58
N THR A 252 -1.07 -1.71 28.74
CA THR A 252 -0.53 -2.17 30.03
C THR A 252 0.82 -1.51 30.29
N SER A 253 1.04 -1.06 31.53
CA SER A 253 2.36 -0.59 31.94
C SER A 253 3.34 -1.77 31.99
N ALA A 254 4.57 -1.56 31.53
CA ALA A 254 5.64 -2.56 31.68
C ALA A 254 5.84 -2.87 33.16
N LYS A 255 6.02 -4.14 33.48
CA LYS A 255 6.29 -4.57 34.88
C LYS A 255 7.60 -3.93 35.37
N GLN A 256 7.58 -3.32 36.54
CA GLN A 256 8.73 -2.59 37.09
C GLN A 256 9.74 -3.48 37.86
N GLU A 257 9.37 -4.71 38.20
CA GLU A 257 10.08 -5.50 39.22
C GLU A 257 11.21 -6.41 38.70
N ASP A 258 11.36 -6.60 37.36
CA ASP A 258 12.34 -7.48 36.78
C ASP A 258 13.39 -6.76 35.92
N ASN A 259 14.57 -7.38 35.80
CA ASN A 259 15.60 -6.91 34.89
C ASN A 259 15.05 -6.83 33.44
N LYS A 260 14.89 -5.59 32.94
CA LYS A 260 14.32 -5.29 31.62
C LYS A 260 15.02 -6.07 30.49
N TYR A 261 16.34 -6.19 30.55
CA TYR A 261 17.12 -6.94 29.56
C TYR A 261 16.66 -8.41 29.48
N ASN A 262 16.54 -9.06 30.65
CA ASN A 262 16.12 -10.47 30.70
C ASN A 262 14.68 -10.65 30.21
N ARG A 263 13.76 -9.74 30.55
CA ARG A 263 12.38 -9.76 30.03
C ARG A 263 12.37 -9.63 28.49
N GLY A 264 13.08 -8.65 27.97
CA GLY A 264 13.16 -8.44 26.54
C GLY A 264 13.83 -9.59 25.79
N ALA A 265 14.86 -10.20 26.39
CA ALA A 265 15.48 -11.42 25.86
C ALA A 265 14.51 -12.61 25.84
N ALA A 266 13.70 -12.78 26.89
CA ALA A 266 12.66 -13.81 26.94
C ALA A 266 11.55 -13.59 25.92
N ILE A 267 11.12 -12.33 25.70
CA ILE A 267 10.15 -11.99 24.66
C ILE A 267 10.73 -12.30 23.27
N LEU A 268 11.95 -11.86 22.98
CA LEU A 268 12.61 -12.15 21.72
C LEU A 268 12.77 -13.66 21.49
N GLN A 269 13.08 -14.42 22.55
CA GLN A 269 13.13 -15.90 22.48
C GLN A 269 11.75 -16.49 22.17
N THR A 270 10.68 -15.96 22.76
CA THR A 270 9.30 -16.38 22.47
C THR A 270 8.95 -16.12 21.01
N LEU A 271 9.35 -14.96 20.49
CA LEU A 271 9.08 -14.54 19.11
C LEU A 271 9.88 -15.35 18.08
N SER A 272 11.16 -15.58 18.34
CA SER A 272 12.09 -16.17 17.36
C SER A 272 12.33 -17.66 17.54
N GLY A 273 11.99 -18.23 18.70
CA GLY A 273 12.41 -19.58 19.10
C GLY A 273 13.90 -19.70 19.44
N ILE A 274 14.68 -18.61 19.39
CA ILE A 274 16.14 -18.61 19.55
C ILE A 274 16.52 -17.87 20.84
N ASN A 275 17.33 -18.53 21.68
CA ASN A 275 17.92 -17.84 22.83
C ASN A 275 19.02 -16.87 22.36
N SER A 276 18.75 -15.57 22.49
CA SER A 276 19.64 -14.49 22.05
C SER A 276 20.19 -13.65 23.21
N ALA A 277 20.04 -14.11 24.46
CA ALA A 277 20.63 -13.43 25.61
C ALA A 277 22.17 -13.47 25.50
N HIS A 278 22.80 -12.29 25.70
CA HIS A 278 24.26 -12.12 25.65
C HIS A 278 24.93 -12.67 24.38
N PRO A 279 24.67 -12.07 23.22
CA PRO A 279 25.17 -12.55 21.94
C PRO A 279 26.70 -12.56 21.92
N LYS A 280 27.29 -13.68 21.42
CA LYS A 280 28.76 -13.88 21.33
C LYS A 280 29.31 -13.43 19.97
N SER A 281 28.48 -13.04 19.03
CA SER A 281 28.88 -12.63 17.67
C SER A 281 27.88 -11.62 17.09
N GLY A 282 28.18 -11.12 15.91
CA GLY A 282 27.34 -10.18 15.19
C GLY A 282 27.31 -8.77 15.82
N TYR A 283 26.32 -7.98 15.44
CA TYR A 283 26.21 -6.59 15.88
C TYR A 283 26.05 -6.43 17.40
N GLY A 284 25.37 -7.37 18.06
CA GLY A 284 25.16 -7.33 19.52
C GLY A 284 26.45 -7.54 20.30
N ALA A 285 27.37 -8.37 19.82
CA ALA A 285 28.71 -8.51 20.42
C ALA A 285 29.62 -7.34 20.06
N PHE A 286 29.51 -6.81 18.84
CA PHE A 286 30.32 -5.67 18.37
C PHE A 286 29.93 -4.35 19.04
N ALA A 287 28.64 -4.12 19.24
CA ALA A 287 28.07 -2.92 19.87
C ALA A 287 27.07 -3.30 20.96
N PRO A 288 27.49 -3.72 22.17
CA PRO A 288 26.60 -4.25 23.21
C PRO A 288 25.49 -3.30 23.65
N ALA A 289 25.69 -1.99 23.54
CA ALA A 289 24.67 -1.00 23.84
C ALA A 289 23.42 -1.13 22.94
N ILE A 290 23.58 -1.45 21.66
CA ILE A 290 22.42 -1.63 20.76
C ILE A 290 21.66 -2.90 21.08
N ASP A 291 22.34 -3.98 21.54
CA ASP A 291 21.70 -5.18 22.02
C ASP A 291 20.87 -4.92 23.28
N GLN A 292 21.42 -4.12 24.19
CA GLN A 292 20.69 -3.68 25.39
C GLN A 292 19.43 -2.87 25.02
N PHE A 293 19.54 -1.88 24.14
CA PHE A 293 18.39 -1.08 23.70
C PHE A 293 17.32 -1.92 23.02
N LEU A 294 17.72 -2.85 22.16
CA LEU A 294 16.78 -3.78 21.52
C LEU A 294 15.99 -4.58 22.56
N LYS A 295 16.65 -5.19 23.53
CA LYS A 295 15.99 -6.02 24.51
C LYS A 295 15.21 -5.22 25.54
N GLU A 296 15.81 -4.20 26.14
CA GLU A 296 15.15 -3.42 27.19
C GLU A 296 14.04 -2.54 26.65
N HIS A 297 14.24 -1.92 25.47
CA HIS A 297 13.32 -0.92 24.98
C HIS A 297 12.36 -1.46 23.92
N LEU A 298 12.83 -2.10 22.86
CA LEU A 298 11.92 -2.62 21.84
C LEU A 298 11.10 -3.79 22.39
N PHE A 299 11.75 -4.83 22.92
CA PHE A 299 11.02 -6.02 23.35
C PHE A 299 10.35 -5.87 24.71
N ALA A 300 11.03 -5.33 25.74
CA ALA A 300 10.42 -5.18 27.06
C ALA A 300 9.45 -4.00 27.16
N ASP A 301 9.79 -2.81 26.64
CA ASP A 301 8.90 -1.65 26.82
C ASP A 301 7.79 -1.58 25.75
N ILE A 302 8.03 -1.99 24.48
CA ILE A 302 7.03 -1.84 23.41
C ILE A 302 6.22 -3.12 23.21
N PHE A 303 6.88 -4.28 23.08
CA PHE A 303 6.17 -5.53 22.79
C PHE A 303 5.32 -6.03 23.98
N GLU A 304 5.62 -5.67 25.22
CA GLU A 304 4.81 -6.02 26.41
C GLU A 304 3.52 -5.20 26.57
N ARG A 305 3.30 -4.14 25.81
CA ARG A 305 2.19 -3.19 26.04
C ARG A 305 0.77 -3.74 25.86
N GLY A 306 0.61 -4.95 25.34
CA GLY A 306 -0.62 -5.76 25.43
C GLY A 306 -1.83 -5.31 24.59
N LEU A 307 -1.77 -4.20 23.83
CA LEU A 307 -2.86 -3.78 22.94
C LEU A 307 -2.83 -4.49 21.60
N LEU A 308 -1.65 -4.74 21.06
CA LEU A 308 -1.46 -5.52 19.85
C LEU A 308 -0.87 -6.89 20.21
N THR A 309 -1.32 -7.91 19.52
CA THR A 309 -0.72 -9.24 19.60
C THR A 309 0.67 -9.25 18.97
N TYR A 310 1.51 -10.20 19.31
CA TYR A 310 2.82 -10.37 18.66
C TYR A 310 2.71 -10.54 17.14
N ARG A 311 1.68 -11.25 16.68
CA ARG A 311 1.35 -11.37 15.27
C ARG A 311 1.10 -10.01 14.60
N GLU A 312 0.27 -9.16 15.19
CA GLU A 312 -0.04 -7.83 14.66
C GLU A 312 1.18 -6.92 14.69
N ARG A 313 2.00 -7.00 15.75
CA ARG A 313 3.25 -6.24 15.83
C ARG A 313 4.25 -6.64 14.75
N GLU A 314 4.36 -7.93 14.44
CA GLU A 314 5.27 -8.40 13.39
C GLU A 314 4.76 -8.06 11.99
N LEU A 315 3.45 -8.12 11.73
CA LEU A 315 2.87 -7.63 10.48
C LEU A 315 3.16 -6.11 10.29
N ALA A 316 3.02 -5.33 11.36
CA ALA A 316 3.39 -3.92 11.33
C ALA A 316 4.89 -3.73 11.07
N THR A 317 5.75 -4.53 11.73
CA THR A 317 7.21 -4.45 11.58
C THR A 317 7.66 -4.73 10.15
N VAL A 318 7.22 -5.83 9.55
CA VAL A 318 7.55 -6.15 8.15
C VAL A 318 7.08 -5.02 7.21
N SER A 319 5.91 -4.43 7.49
CA SER A 319 5.37 -3.32 6.72
C SER A 319 6.17 -2.02 6.89
N PHE A 320 6.65 -1.70 8.10
CA PHE A 320 7.58 -0.59 8.33
C PHE A 320 8.86 -0.77 7.54
N LEU A 321 9.48 -1.96 7.61
CA LEU A 321 10.73 -2.27 6.92
C LEU A 321 10.57 -2.18 5.40
N SER A 322 9.43 -2.59 4.85
CA SER A 322 9.09 -2.40 3.44
C SER A 322 9.06 -0.91 3.04
N GLY A 323 8.50 -0.07 3.91
CA GLY A 323 8.44 1.37 3.68
C GLY A 323 9.80 2.07 3.80
N VAL A 324 10.65 1.62 4.73
CA VAL A 324 12.00 2.15 4.95
C VAL A 324 12.91 1.79 3.78
N GLY A 325 12.94 0.52 3.38
CA GLY A 325 13.82 -0.02 2.32
C GLY A 325 15.29 -0.10 2.71
N GLY A 326 16.06 -0.95 2.03
CA GLY A 326 17.50 -1.11 2.26
C GLY A 326 17.83 -1.80 3.59
N VAL A 327 16.90 -2.58 4.13
CA VAL A 327 17.00 -3.27 5.43
C VAL A 327 16.61 -4.76 5.32
N GLU A 328 16.88 -5.37 4.17
CA GLU A 328 16.52 -6.75 3.84
C GLU A 328 17.01 -7.77 4.88
N PRO A 329 18.23 -7.69 5.44
CA PRO A 329 18.66 -8.63 6.48
C PRO A 329 17.82 -8.57 7.75
N MET A 330 17.32 -7.36 8.13
CA MET A 330 16.42 -7.16 9.27
C MET A 330 15.04 -7.71 8.95
N ALA A 331 14.55 -7.46 7.73
CA ALA A 331 13.30 -8.02 7.25
C ALA A 331 13.33 -9.56 7.23
N ALA A 332 14.44 -10.19 6.87
CA ALA A 332 14.60 -11.64 6.91
C ALA A 332 14.40 -12.20 8.34
N GLY A 333 14.96 -11.54 9.35
CA GLY A 333 14.76 -11.90 10.76
C GLY A 333 13.29 -11.81 11.17
N HIS A 334 12.60 -10.71 10.84
CA HIS A 334 11.18 -10.52 11.17
C HIS A 334 10.24 -11.42 10.37
N ILE A 335 10.53 -11.72 9.10
CA ILE A 335 9.82 -12.74 8.33
C ILE A 335 9.98 -14.13 8.97
N GLY A 336 11.17 -14.47 9.44
CA GLY A 336 11.41 -15.69 10.23
C GLY A 336 10.58 -15.73 11.51
N ILE A 337 10.49 -14.62 12.25
CA ILE A 337 9.63 -14.48 13.43
C ILE A 337 8.15 -14.66 13.03
N CYS A 338 7.70 -14.03 11.96
CA CYS A 338 6.34 -14.22 11.45
C CYS A 338 6.00 -15.69 11.24
N LEU A 339 6.88 -16.42 10.56
CA LEU A 339 6.70 -17.86 10.31
C LEU A 339 6.69 -18.67 11.62
N HIS A 340 7.57 -18.34 12.57
CA HIS A 340 7.59 -18.98 13.90
C HIS A 340 6.28 -18.75 14.68
N LEU A 341 5.68 -17.57 14.54
CA LEU A 341 4.38 -17.23 15.14
C LEU A 341 3.18 -17.84 14.37
N GLY A 342 3.41 -18.64 13.35
CA GLY A 342 2.37 -19.30 12.56
C GLY A 342 1.72 -18.40 11.50
N ILE A 343 2.33 -17.27 11.12
CA ILE A 343 1.93 -16.49 9.96
C ILE A 343 2.41 -17.24 8.72
N THR A 344 1.49 -17.62 7.84
CA THR A 344 1.83 -18.44 6.68
C THR A 344 2.49 -17.65 5.56
N LYS A 345 3.13 -18.34 4.62
CA LYS A 345 3.70 -17.75 3.41
C LYS A 345 2.66 -16.98 2.60
N GLU A 346 1.43 -17.54 2.51
CA GLU A 346 0.31 -16.90 1.83
C GLU A 346 -0.09 -15.59 2.49
N GLN A 347 -0.09 -15.54 3.82
CA GLN A 347 -0.38 -14.33 4.60
C GLN A 347 0.70 -13.26 4.43
N LEU A 348 1.98 -13.65 4.42
CA LEU A 348 3.08 -12.73 4.13
C LEU A 348 3.05 -12.26 2.67
N THR A 349 2.65 -13.11 1.74
CA THR A 349 2.42 -12.71 0.35
C THR A 349 1.28 -11.68 0.25
N ALA A 350 0.18 -11.89 0.98
CA ALA A 350 -0.91 -10.93 1.06
C ALA A 350 -0.46 -9.58 1.66
N LEU A 351 0.38 -9.59 2.71
CA LEU A 351 1.01 -8.39 3.25
C LEU A 351 1.79 -7.65 2.16
N LEU A 352 2.66 -8.33 1.44
CA LEU A 352 3.49 -7.73 0.40
C LEU A 352 2.67 -7.24 -0.80
N ASN A 353 1.52 -7.86 -1.08
CA ASN A 353 0.56 -7.36 -2.06
C ASN A 353 -0.03 -6.00 -1.62
N ILE A 354 -0.40 -5.86 -0.34
CA ILE A 354 -0.89 -4.58 0.21
C ILE A 354 0.20 -3.51 0.14
N VAL A 355 1.44 -3.86 0.50
CA VAL A 355 2.58 -2.95 0.37
C VAL A 355 2.78 -2.51 -1.08
N GLU A 356 2.67 -3.44 -2.05
CA GLU A 356 2.81 -3.13 -3.47
C GLU A 356 1.69 -2.20 -3.96
N ILE A 357 0.45 -2.45 -3.55
CA ILE A 357 -0.69 -1.58 -3.85
C ILE A 357 -0.47 -0.16 -3.29
N ASN A 358 0.06 -0.07 -2.07
CA ASN A 358 0.21 1.20 -1.36
C ASN A 358 1.44 2.00 -1.79
N LEU A 359 2.59 1.33 -1.93
CA LEU A 359 3.91 1.97 -2.08
C LEU A 359 4.60 1.68 -3.41
N GLY A 360 4.01 0.81 -4.23
CA GLY A 360 4.61 0.35 -5.48
C GLY A 360 5.58 -0.81 -5.31
N LYS A 361 5.97 -1.37 -6.44
CA LYS A 361 6.78 -2.59 -6.56
C LYS A 361 8.17 -2.45 -5.95
N MET A 362 8.76 -1.26 -6.02
CA MET A 362 10.07 -1.00 -5.43
C MET A 362 10.14 -1.21 -3.93
N SER A 363 9.01 -1.09 -3.22
CA SER A 363 8.93 -1.31 -1.77
C SER A 363 8.59 -2.76 -1.41
N SER A 364 7.93 -3.52 -2.29
CA SER A 364 7.51 -4.91 -2.04
C SER A 364 8.51 -5.96 -2.54
N GLU A 365 9.10 -5.75 -3.71
CA GLU A 365 9.93 -6.73 -4.41
C GLU A 365 11.19 -7.19 -3.62
N PRO A 366 11.94 -6.30 -2.94
CA PRO A 366 13.06 -6.73 -2.12
C PRO A 366 12.65 -7.75 -1.04
N LEU A 367 11.50 -7.50 -0.38
CA LEU A 367 11.01 -8.39 0.67
C LEU A 367 10.32 -9.65 0.12
N ARG A 368 9.81 -9.64 -1.11
CA ARG A 368 9.36 -10.87 -1.80
C ARG A 368 10.51 -11.84 -2.01
N LYS A 369 11.66 -11.33 -2.45
CA LYS A 369 12.88 -12.16 -2.59
C LYS A 369 13.33 -12.73 -1.25
N VAL A 370 13.32 -11.90 -0.20
CA VAL A 370 13.63 -12.35 1.17
C VAL A 370 12.64 -13.45 1.61
N LEU A 371 11.33 -13.28 1.38
CA LEU A 371 10.33 -14.29 1.73
C LEU A 371 10.59 -15.62 1.00
N GLU A 372 10.91 -15.56 -0.29
CA GLU A 372 11.26 -16.75 -1.07
C GLU A 372 12.51 -17.45 -0.52
N GLU A 373 13.54 -16.71 -0.11
CA GLU A 373 14.78 -17.27 0.45
C GLU A 373 14.54 -17.90 1.82
N VAL A 374 13.77 -17.27 2.69
CA VAL A 374 13.49 -17.76 4.05
C VAL A 374 12.54 -18.98 4.04
N THR A 375 11.76 -19.17 2.96
CA THR A 375 10.78 -20.26 2.84
C THR A 375 11.23 -21.40 1.91
N LYS A 376 12.48 -21.40 1.44
CA LYS A 376 13.10 -22.55 0.73
C LYS A 376 13.45 -23.65 1.72
#